data_4a564fedd7afa35fa518797ebf2f51b7
#
_entry.id   4a564fedd7afa35fa518797ebf2f51b7
#
_cell.length_a   1.000
_cell.length_b   1.000
_cell.length_c   1.000
_cell.angle_alpha   90.00
_cell.angle_beta   90.00
_cell.angle_gamma   90.00
#
_symmetry.space_group_name_H-M   'P 1'
#
loop_
_entity.id
_entity.type
_entity.pdbx_description
1 polymer ?
#
loop_
_entity_poly.entity_id
_entity_poly.type
_entity_poly.pdbx_seq_one_letter_code
_entity_poly.pdbx_strand_id
1 'polypeptide(L)'
;LAGLAVGHAFIPPTPGPVLVATMLGVDLGWVILIGIFCGIFAMIAAGPIWGGICGKKYMIEVPEHVAQQADIDESKLPKFGTIVGIIMIPLLLIIANSVAKVVPALAGIQPVLAFLGEPFMALLLATIAAMYLLGTRHGYTNAQLEKIMTKSLEPTGMILLVTACGGVLRYMLQN
;
A
#
# COMPACT_ATOMS: atom_id res chain seq x y z
N LEU A 1 -0.69 13.22 6.10
CA LEU A 1 -1.93 12.49 6.42
C LEU A 1 -2.83 12.35 5.19
N ALA A 2 -3.17 13.44 4.47
CA ALA A 2 -4.08 13.40 3.31
C ALA A 2 -3.59 12.41 2.22
N GLY A 3 -2.31 12.42 1.87
CA GLY A 3 -1.75 11.51 0.88
C GLY A 3 -1.86 10.04 1.28
N LEU A 4 -1.63 9.72 2.56
CA LEU A 4 -1.79 8.37 3.10
C LEU A 4 -3.26 7.92 3.05
N ALA A 5 -4.19 8.79 3.44
CA ALA A 5 -5.62 8.48 3.43
C ALA A 5 -6.13 8.24 2.00
N VAL A 6 -5.72 9.08 1.05
CA VAL A 6 -6.07 8.95 -0.37
C VAL A 6 -5.48 7.66 -0.96
N GLY A 7 -4.20 7.39 -0.72
CA GLY A 7 -3.55 6.16 -1.17
C GLY A 7 -4.27 4.92 -0.66
N HIS A 8 -4.63 4.91 0.62
CA HIS A 8 -5.35 3.80 1.24
C HIS A 8 -6.78 3.63 0.68
N ALA A 9 -7.48 4.71 0.37
CA ALA A 9 -8.86 4.67 -0.09
C ALA A 9 -9.02 4.33 -1.58
N PHE A 10 -8.07 4.76 -2.43
CA PHE A 10 -8.22 4.69 -3.88
C PHE A 10 -7.31 3.68 -4.58
N ILE A 11 -6.18 3.30 -3.96
CA ILE A 11 -5.15 2.55 -4.67
C ILE A 11 -5.01 1.13 -4.12
N PRO A 12 -5.24 0.07 -4.95
CA PRO A 12 -4.81 -1.29 -4.61
C PRO A 12 -3.29 -1.34 -4.30
N PRO A 13 -2.81 -2.28 -3.51
CA PRO A 13 -3.49 -3.50 -3.05
C PRO A 13 -4.19 -3.39 -1.68
N THR A 14 -4.66 -2.23 -1.29
CA THR A 14 -5.43 -2.08 -0.06
C THR A 14 -6.77 -2.84 -0.12
N PRO A 15 -7.27 -3.40 1.01
CA PRO A 15 -8.42 -4.32 1.01
C PRO A 15 -9.69 -3.71 0.42
N GLY A 16 -9.96 -2.42 0.66
CA GLY A 16 -11.16 -1.73 0.16
C GLY A 16 -11.25 -1.72 -1.37
N PRO A 17 -10.30 -1.08 -2.07
CA PRO A 17 -10.25 -1.08 -3.52
C PRO A 17 -10.22 -2.47 -4.17
N VAL A 18 -9.49 -3.42 -3.58
CA VAL A 18 -9.46 -4.82 -4.06
C VAL A 18 -10.85 -5.46 -3.98
N LEU A 19 -11.54 -5.29 -2.85
CA LEU A 19 -12.89 -5.82 -2.66
C LEU A 19 -13.86 -5.22 -3.68
N VAL A 20 -13.86 -3.90 -3.85
CA VAL A 20 -14.74 -3.21 -4.81
C VAL A 20 -14.43 -3.66 -6.24
N ALA A 21 -13.17 -3.75 -6.63
CA ALA A 21 -12.77 -4.22 -7.96
C ALA A 21 -13.29 -5.65 -8.22
N THR A 22 -13.14 -6.54 -7.24
CA THR A 22 -13.62 -7.93 -7.34
C THR A 22 -15.15 -7.97 -7.47
N MET A 23 -15.87 -7.14 -6.72
CA MET A 23 -17.34 -7.07 -6.78
C MET A 23 -17.87 -6.57 -8.11
N LEU A 24 -17.17 -5.61 -8.72
CA LEU A 24 -17.53 -5.02 -10.01
C LEU A 24 -16.98 -5.82 -11.19
N GLY A 25 -16.15 -6.83 -10.96
CA GLY A 25 -15.48 -7.60 -12.01
C GLY A 25 -14.50 -6.78 -12.83
N VAL A 26 -13.92 -5.71 -12.24
CA VAL A 26 -12.97 -4.80 -12.91
C VAL A 26 -11.55 -5.24 -12.63
N ASP A 27 -10.69 -5.11 -13.66
CA ASP A 27 -9.27 -5.43 -13.52
C ASP A 27 -8.55 -4.44 -12.60
N LEU A 28 -7.74 -4.98 -11.67
CA LEU A 28 -7.05 -4.21 -10.63
C LEU A 28 -6.06 -3.17 -11.17
N GLY A 29 -5.44 -3.44 -12.32
CA GLY A 29 -4.51 -2.48 -12.92
C GLY A 29 -5.21 -1.21 -13.37
N TRP A 30 -6.41 -1.35 -13.95
CA TRP A 30 -7.24 -0.19 -14.29
C TRP A 30 -7.66 0.59 -13.05
N VAL A 31 -8.02 -0.12 -11.97
CA VAL A 31 -8.36 0.52 -10.69
C VAL A 31 -7.18 1.30 -10.12
N ILE A 32 -5.94 0.76 -10.21
CA ILE A 32 -4.73 1.47 -9.82
C ILE A 32 -4.54 2.75 -10.64
N LEU A 33 -4.61 2.66 -11.98
CA LEU A 33 -4.38 3.82 -12.86
C LEU A 33 -5.40 4.93 -12.63
N ILE A 34 -6.68 4.59 -12.58
CA ILE A 34 -7.77 5.53 -12.29
C ILE A 34 -7.65 6.06 -10.87
N GLY A 35 -7.33 5.18 -9.90
CA GLY A 35 -7.13 5.54 -8.50
C GLY A 35 -5.99 6.54 -8.29
N ILE A 36 -4.87 6.37 -8.99
CA ILE A 36 -3.76 7.34 -8.99
C ILE A 36 -4.23 8.68 -9.56
N PHE A 37 -4.90 8.65 -10.71
CA PHE A 37 -5.39 9.87 -11.37
C PHE A 37 -6.35 10.65 -10.46
N CYS A 38 -7.41 10.02 -9.97
CA CYS A 38 -8.36 10.64 -9.04
C CYS A 38 -7.72 11.03 -7.72
N GLY A 39 -6.80 10.18 -7.22
CA GLY A 39 -6.08 10.38 -5.97
C GLY A 39 -5.21 11.62 -5.96
N ILE A 40 -4.58 11.98 -7.08
CA ILE A 40 -3.79 13.22 -7.19
C ILE A 40 -4.67 14.45 -6.92
N PHE A 41 -5.84 14.53 -7.53
CA PHE A 41 -6.76 15.65 -7.29
C PHE A 41 -7.29 15.67 -5.85
N ALA A 42 -7.66 14.52 -5.32
CA ALA A 42 -8.11 14.40 -3.94
C ALA A 42 -7.01 14.80 -2.94
N MET A 43 -5.77 14.37 -3.20
CA MET A 43 -4.62 14.71 -2.37
C MET A 43 -4.31 16.21 -2.39
N ILE A 44 -4.38 16.86 -3.55
CA ILE A 44 -4.17 18.31 -3.69
C ILE A 44 -5.27 19.08 -2.95
N ALA A 45 -6.53 18.67 -3.10
CA ALA A 45 -7.64 19.30 -2.43
C ALA A 45 -7.58 19.14 -0.90
N ALA A 46 -7.36 17.92 -0.40
CA ALA A 46 -7.35 17.64 1.03
C ALA A 46 -6.03 18.01 1.73
N GLY A 47 -4.89 17.94 1.06
CA GLY A 47 -3.58 18.26 1.62
C GLY A 47 -3.29 19.76 1.60
N PRO A 48 -2.73 20.30 0.50
CA PRO A 48 -2.29 21.71 0.46
C PRO A 48 -3.45 22.71 0.65
N ILE A 49 -4.59 22.47 0.01
CA ILE A 49 -5.70 23.43 0.06
C ILE A 49 -6.39 23.40 1.41
N TRP A 50 -6.98 22.28 1.76
CA TRP A 50 -7.71 22.14 3.02
C TRP A 50 -6.79 22.17 4.24
N GLY A 51 -5.66 21.47 4.18
CA GLY A 51 -4.66 21.49 5.25
C GLY A 51 -4.08 22.85 5.50
N GLY A 52 -3.87 23.67 4.46
CA GLY A 52 -3.45 25.06 4.59
C GLY A 52 -4.49 25.96 5.26
N ILE A 53 -5.79 25.74 5.00
CA ILE A 53 -6.89 26.45 5.66
C ILE A 53 -6.96 26.07 7.15
N CYS A 54 -6.96 24.77 7.44
CA CYS A 54 -7.04 24.25 8.80
C CYS A 54 -5.81 24.62 9.63
N GLY A 55 -4.61 24.52 9.07
CA GLY A 55 -3.37 24.85 9.78
C GLY A 55 -3.23 26.31 10.17
N LYS A 56 -3.90 27.23 9.46
CA LYS A 56 -3.98 28.63 9.86
C LYS A 56 -4.97 28.87 11.01
N LYS A 57 -5.96 28.00 11.16
CA LYS A 57 -7.05 28.18 12.14
C LYS A 57 -6.82 27.37 13.41
N TYR A 58 -6.18 26.23 13.31
CA TYR A 58 -5.99 25.30 14.42
C TYR A 58 -4.49 24.98 14.57
N MET A 59 -3.90 25.39 15.69
CA MET A 59 -2.58 24.90 16.10
C MET A 59 -2.76 23.60 16.86
N ILE A 60 -2.31 22.49 16.27
CA ILE A 60 -2.31 21.17 16.92
C ILE A 60 -0.86 20.88 17.32
N GLU A 61 -0.62 20.70 18.61
CA GLU A 61 0.68 20.29 19.10
C GLU A 61 1.01 18.87 18.62
N VAL A 62 2.29 18.64 18.31
CA VAL A 62 2.76 17.31 17.91
C VAL A 62 2.73 16.41 19.13
N PRO A 63 2.05 15.23 19.10
CA PRO A 63 2.04 14.31 20.22
C PRO A 63 3.46 13.92 20.61
N GLU A 64 3.76 13.85 21.92
CA GLU A 64 5.10 13.60 22.45
C GLU A 64 5.74 12.31 21.91
N HIS A 65 4.94 11.25 21.70
CA HIS A 65 5.42 9.98 21.14
C HIS A 65 5.86 10.08 19.67
N VAL A 66 5.40 11.09 18.92
CA VAL A 66 5.86 11.38 17.56
C VAL A 66 7.09 12.30 17.58
N ALA A 67 7.13 13.25 18.53
CA ALA A 67 8.28 14.13 18.70
C ALA A 67 9.55 13.35 19.13
N GLN A 68 9.41 12.32 19.96
CA GLN A 68 10.52 11.46 20.37
C GLN A 68 11.11 10.58 19.25
N GLN A 69 10.38 10.40 18.13
CA GLN A 69 10.92 9.70 16.95
C GLN A 69 11.79 10.60 16.05
N ALA A 70 11.89 11.89 16.36
CA ALA A 70 12.66 12.84 15.56
C ALA A 70 14.20 12.70 15.74
N ASP A 71 14.66 11.91 16.71
CA ASP A 71 16.08 11.69 17.01
C ASP A 71 16.66 10.44 16.31
N ILE A 72 16.15 10.10 15.12
CA ILE A 72 16.66 8.99 14.34
C ILE A 72 17.90 9.46 13.57
N ASP A 73 19.01 8.75 13.76
CA ASP A 73 20.24 8.96 13.01
C ASP A 73 20.00 8.74 11.51
N GLU A 74 19.91 9.84 10.76
CA GLU A 74 19.62 9.84 9.32
C GLU A 74 20.64 9.01 8.51
N SER A 75 21.85 8.84 9.03
CA SER A 75 22.89 8.05 8.36
C SER A 75 22.59 6.55 8.28
N LYS A 76 21.70 6.07 9.18
CA LYS A 76 21.28 4.66 9.24
C LYS A 76 19.99 4.38 8.47
N LEU A 77 19.37 5.43 7.92
CA LEU A 77 18.15 5.25 7.13
C LEU A 77 18.47 4.67 5.75
N PRO A 78 17.61 3.77 5.25
CA PRO A 78 17.75 3.25 3.90
C PRO A 78 17.57 4.37 2.86
N LYS A 79 18.26 4.25 1.73
CA LYS A 79 18.14 5.22 0.64
C LYS A 79 16.70 5.31 0.16
N PHE A 80 16.21 6.54 -0.05
CA PHE A 80 14.86 6.81 -0.54
C PHE A 80 14.49 5.97 -1.78
N GLY A 81 15.41 5.85 -2.75
CA GLY A 81 15.21 5.04 -3.95
C GLY A 81 14.97 3.55 -3.66
N THR A 82 15.58 2.99 -2.62
CA THR A 82 15.35 1.59 -2.22
C THR A 82 13.93 1.40 -1.69
N ILE A 83 13.46 2.33 -0.87
CA ILE A 83 12.10 2.30 -0.31
C ILE A 83 11.06 2.42 -1.43
N VAL A 84 11.23 3.41 -2.31
CA VAL A 84 10.35 3.61 -3.46
C VAL A 84 10.36 2.38 -4.37
N GLY A 85 11.53 1.82 -4.65
CA GLY A 85 11.66 0.61 -5.47
C GLY A 85 10.87 -0.57 -4.92
N ILE A 86 10.92 -0.81 -3.61
CA ILE A 86 10.16 -1.89 -2.96
C ILE A 86 8.65 -1.63 -3.05
N ILE A 87 8.20 -0.41 -2.80
CA ILE A 87 6.78 -0.04 -2.89
C ILE A 87 6.26 -0.18 -4.31
N MET A 88 7.10 0.12 -5.31
CA MET A 88 6.72 0.01 -6.72
C MET A 88 6.61 -1.44 -7.22
N ILE A 89 7.24 -2.43 -6.57
CA ILE A 89 7.18 -3.84 -6.99
C ILE A 89 5.73 -4.32 -7.19
N PRO A 90 4.84 -4.30 -6.17
CA PRO A 90 3.48 -4.80 -6.34
C PRO A 90 2.68 -3.97 -7.35
N LEU A 91 2.84 -2.67 -7.36
CA LEU A 91 2.13 -1.80 -8.32
C LEU A 91 2.49 -2.12 -9.76
N LEU A 92 3.79 -2.22 -10.05
CA LEU A 92 4.27 -2.52 -11.40
C LEU A 92 3.88 -3.93 -11.85
N LEU A 93 3.94 -4.93 -10.98
CA LEU A 93 3.55 -6.30 -11.30
C LEU A 93 2.05 -6.41 -11.61
N ILE A 94 1.19 -5.76 -10.82
CA ILE A 94 -0.26 -5.76 -11.06
C ILE A 94 -0.59 -5.02 -12.37
N ILE A 95 0.03 -3.86 -12.61
CA ILE A 95 -0.17 -3.11 -13.86
C ILE A 95 0.34 -3.93 -15.05
N ALA A 96 1.52 -4.54 -14.96
CA ALA A 96 2.08 -5.36 -16.02
C ALA A 96 1.18 -6.54 -16.39
N ASN A 97 0.59 -7.21 -15.39
CA ASN A 97 -0.41 -8.25 -15.63
C ASN A 97 -1.63 -7.70 -16.39
N SER A 98 -2.14 -6.55 -15.99
CA SER A 98 -3.31 -5.93 -16.63
C SER A 98 -3.02 -5.51 -18.08
N VAL A 99 -1.84 -4.96 -18.33
CA VAL A 99 -1.39 -4.62 -19.68
C VAL A 99 -1.22 -5.87 -20.55
N ALA A 100 -0.65 -6.95 -19.98
CA ALA A 100 -0.45 -8.21 -20.71
C ALA A 100 -1.75 -8.88 -21.15
N LYS A 101 -2.87 -8.64 -20.47
CA LYS A 101 -4.20 -9.13 -20.87
C LYS A 101 -4.74 -8.42 -22.12
N VAL A 102 -4.32 -7.17 -22.35
CA VAL A 102 -4.84 -6.33 -23.43
C VAL A 102 -3.90 -6.34 -24.66
N VAL A 103 -2.59 -6.54 -24.45
CA VAL A 103 -1.59 -6.44 -25.50
C VAL A 103 -1.25 -7.84 -26.07
N PRO A 104 -1.67 -8.20 -27.30
CA PRO A 104 -1.44 -9.52 -27.89
C PRO A 104 0.05 -9.92 -27.99
N ALA A 105 0.93 -8.94 -28.16
CA ALA A 105 2.39 -9.17 -28.20
C ALA A 105 2.96 -9.78 -26.92
N LEU A 106 2.26 -9.64 -25.78
CA LEU A 106 2.66 -10.16 -24.49
C LEU A 106 2.01 -11.52 -24.15
N ALA A 107 1.24 -12.10 -25.07
CA ALA A 107 0.51 -13.36 -24.85
C ALA A 107 1.43 -14.51 -24.41
N GLY A 108 2.68 -14.56 -24.90
CA GLY A 108 3.63 -15.61 -24.54
C GLY A 108 4.10 -15.56 -23.09
N ILE A 109 4.14 -14.39 -22.46
CA ILE A 109 4.55 -14.20 -21.06
C ILE A 109 3.36 -13.94 -20.12
N GLN A 110 2.16 -13.83 -20.67
CA GLN A 110 0.94 -13.55 -19.91
C GLN A 110 0.70 -14.52 -18.74
N PRO A 111 0.90 -15.85 -18.85
CA PRO A 111 0.71 -16.74 -17.70
C PRO A 111 1.66 -16.46 -16.53
N VAL A 112 2.90 -16.05 -16.82
CA VAL A 112 3.89 -15.68 -15.80
C VAL A 112 3.49 -14.35 -15.15
N LEU A 113 3.10 -13.36 -15.94
CA LEU A 113 2.66 -12.08 -15.44
C LEU A 113 1.33 -12.18 -14.66
N ALA A 114 0.45 -13.10 -15.06
CA ALA A 114 -0.78 -13.37 -14.31
C ALA A 114 -0.49 -13.92 -12.90
N PHE A 115 0.49 -14.81 -12.78
CA PHE A 115 0.89 -15.34 -11.49
C PHE A 115 1.63 -14.33 -10.62
N LEU A 116 2.62 -13.63 -11.18
CA LEU A 116 3.44 -12.67 -10.44
C LEU A 116 2.68 -11.36 -10.11
N GLY A 117 1.75 -10.96 -10.97
CA GLY A 117 0.92 -9.77 -10.80
C GLY A 117 -0.39 -10.03 -10.05
N GLU A 118 -0.59 -11.25 -9.55
CA GLU A 118 -1.63 -11.51 -8.58
C GLU A 118 -1.29 -10.75 -7.28
N PRO A 119 -2.24 -9.99 -6.67
CA PRO A 119 -1.94 -9.10 -5.54
C PRO A 119 -1.21 -9.77 -4.38
N PHE A 120 -1.59 -11.00 -4.04
CA PHE A 120 -0.94 -11.76 -2.97
C PHE A 120 0.53 -12.08 -3.31
N MET A 121 0.80 -12.56 -4.53
CA MET A 121 2.15 -12.88 -4.97
C MET A 121 3.02 -11.62 -5.10
N ALA A 122 2.46 -10.56 -5.64
CA ALA A 122 3.15 -9.27 -5.79
C ALA A 122 3.56 -8.69 -4.42
N LEU A 123 2.68 -8.73 -3.42
CA LEU A 123 2.98 -8.32 -2.05
C LEU A 123 3.98 -9.24 -1.35
N LEU A 124 3.89 -10.55 -1.57
CA LEU A 124 4.84 -11.51 -1.03
C LEU A 124 6.26 -11.24 -1.56
N LEU A 125 6.40 -11.01 -2.86
CA LEU A 125 7.68 -10.65 -3.47
C LEU A 125 8.24 -9.33 -2.93
N ALA A 126 7.39 -8.32 -2.77
CA ALA A 126 7.78 -7.04 -2.18
C ALA A 126 8.25 -7.22 -0.72
N THR A 127 7.58 -8.07 0.05
CA THR A 127 7.96 -8.38 1.44
C THR A 127 9.31 -9.09 1.51
N ILE A 128 9.55 -10.07 0.65
CA ILE A 128 10.84 -10.77 0.57
C ILE A 128 11.95 -9.80 0.16
N ALA A 129 11.70 -8.94 -0.83
CA ALA A 129 12.65 -7.91 -1.25
C ALA A 129 12.94 -6.92 -0.11
N ALA A 130 11.91 -6.49 0.64
CA ALA A 130 12.08 -5.63 1.80
C ALA A 130 12.93 -6.28 2.89
N MET A 131 12.65 -7.54 3.25
CA MET A 131 13.43 -8.30 4.23
C MET A 131 14.90 -8.40 3.84
N TYR A 132 15.18 -8.66 2.58
CA TYR A 132 16.54 -8.75 2.08
C TYR A 132 17.22 -7.38 2.01
N LEU A 133 16.61 -6.40 1.35
CA LEU A 133 17.21 -5.09 1.08
C LEU A 133 17.28 -4.20 2.33
N LEU A 134 16.23 -4.17 3.14
CA LEU A 134 16.16 -3.32 4.34
C LEU A 134 16.57 -4.06 5.62
N GLY A 135 16.49 -5.38 5.62
CA GLY A 135 16.86 -6.21 6.75
C GLY A 135 18.29 -6.72 6.63
N THR A 136 18.47 -7.84 5.96
CA THR A 136 19.74 -8.58 5.93
C THR A 136 20.90 -7.72 5.42
N ARG A 137 20.69 -6.93 4.37
CA ARG A 137 21.74 -6.08 3.78
C ARG A 137 22.12 -4.90 4.67
N HIS A 138 21.23 -4.47 5.57
CA HIS A 138 21.51 -3.44 6.60
C HIS A 138 21.99 -4.00 7.92
N GLY A 139 22.34 -5.30 7.98
CA GLY A 139 22.95 -5.93 9.14
C GLY A 139 21.98 -6.38 10.24
N TYR A 140 20.68 -6.45 9.95
CA TYR A 140 19.71 -7.02 10.88
C TYR A 140 19.91 -8.54 10.98
N THR A 141 19.91 -9.05 12.20
CA THR A 141 19.95 -10.49 12.46
C THR A 141 18.59 -11.14 12.21
N ASN A 142 18.58 -12.45 11.95
CA ASN A 142 17.33 -13.20 11.77
C ASN A 142 16.36 -13.04 12.95
N ALA A 143 16.86 -13.02 14.17
CA ALA A 143 16.04 -12.80 15.38
C ALA A 143 15.40 -11.40 15.43
N GLN A 144 16.08 -10.39 14.92
CA GLN A 144 15.54 -9.03 14.81
C GLN A 144 14.47 -8.94 13.72
N LEU A 145 14.70 -9.61 12.58
CA LEU A 145 13.72 -9.69 11.49
C LEU A 145 12.46 -10.44 11.93
N GLU A 146 12.60 -11.56 12.61
CA GLU A 146 11.49 -12.32 13.20
C GLU A 146 10.67 -11.44 14.18
N LYS A 147 11.33 -10.69 15.06
CA LYS A 147 10.66 -9.76 15.97
C LYS A 147 9.88 -8.67 15.24
N ILE A 148 10.44 -8.10 14.17
CA ILE A 148 9.78 -7.10 13.34
C ILE A 148 8.54 -7.70 12.66
N MET A 149 8.68 -8.89 12.08
CA MET A 149 7.57 -9.59 11.43
C MET A 149 6.46 -9.95 12.42
N THR A 150 6.81 -10.48 13.57
CA THR A 150 5.84 -10.80 14.64
C THR A 150 5.09 -9.56 15.09
N LYS A 151 5.78 -8.43 15.27
CA LYS A 151 5.15 -7.16 15.63
C LYS A 151 4.21 -6.63 14.54
N SER A 152 4.46 -6.92 13.26
CA SER A 152 3.58 -6.51 12.16
C SER A 152 2.29 -7.33 12.05
N LEU A 153 2.19 -8.46 12.77
CA LEU A 153 0.94 -9.24 12.87
C LEU A 153 -0.11 -8.56 13.77
N GLU A 154 0.30 -7.73 14.71
CA GLU A 154 -0.61 -7.04 15.63
C GLU A 154 -1.62 -6.14 14.89
N PRO A 155 -1.20 -5.20 14.01
CA PRO A 155 -2.14 -4.42 13.20
C PRO A 155 -2.93 -5.27 12.19
N THR A 156 -2.38 -6.41 11.74
CA THR A 156 -3.06 -7.32 10.82
C THR A 156 -4.35 -7.90 11.43
N GLY A 157 -4.32 -8.25 12.71
CA GLY A 157 -5.52 -8.72 13.42
C GLY A 157 -6.66 -7.70 13.40
N MET A 158 -6.37 -6.43 13.62
CA MET A 158 -7.33 -5.35 13.54
C MET A 158 -7.90 -5.19 12.12
N ILE A 159 -7.05 -5.24 11.10
CA ILE A 159 -7.45 -5.14 9.70
C ILE A 159 -8.40 -6.29 9.33
N LEU A 160 -8.07 -7.52 9.72
CA LEU A 160 -8.91 -8.69 9.49
C LEU A 160 -10.27 -8.55 10.16
N LEU A 161 -10.30 -8.10 11.42
CA LEU A 161 -11.54 -7.89 12.16
C LEU A 161 -12.44 -6.85 11.48
N VAL A 162 -11.89 -5.68 11.17
CA VAL A 162 -12.65 -4.59 10.50
C VAL A 162 -13.15 -5.04 9.13
N THR A 163 -12.35 -5.76 8.36
CA THR A 163 -12.75 -6.26 7.04
C THR A 163 -13.87 -7.30 7.16
N ALA A 164 -13.77 -8.22 8.12
CA ALA A 164 -14.79 -9.22 8.39
C ALA A 164 -16.12 -8.57 8.84
N CYS A 165 -16.07 -7.61 9.77
CA CYS A 165 -17.26 -6.85 10.20
C CYS A 165 -17.90 -6.09 9.04
N GLY A 166 -17.10 -5.47 8.16
CA GLY A 166 -17.61 -4.82 6.95
C GLY A 166 -18.30 -5.80 6.01
N GLY A 167 -17.77 -7.01 5.85
CA GLY A 167 -18.39 -8.07 5.08
C GLY A 167 -19.74 -8.54 5.65
N VAL A 168 -19.82 -8.71 6.97
CA VAL A 168 -21.07 -9.06 7.66
C VAL A 168 -22.11 -7.95 7.51
N LEU A 169 -21.72 -6.69 7.74
CA LEU A 169 -22.61 -5.54 7.58
C LEU A 169 -23.18 -5.47 6.16
N ARG A 170 -22.32 -5.64 5.16
CA ARG A 170 -22.73 -5.70 3.75
C ARG A 170 -23.78 -6.80 3.52
N TYR A 171 -23.53 -8.02 4.01
CA TYR A 171 -24.46 -9.13 3.87
C TYR A 171 -25.82 -8.81 4.49
N MET A 172 -25.85 -8.19 5.67
CA MET A 172 -27.08 -7.77 6.34
C MET A 172 -27.85 -6.66 5.60
N LEU A 173 -27.15 -5.80 4.87
CA LEU A 173 -27.78 -4.72 4.10
C LEU A 173 -28.30 -5.18 2.73
N GLN A 174 -27.80 -6.30 2.21
CA GLN A 174 -28.19 -6.85 0.90
C GLN A 174 -29.29 -7.89 0.98
N ASN A 175 -29.55 -8.45 2.16
CA ASN A 175 -30.59 -9.45 2.44
C ASN A 175 -31.52 -8.96 3.56
#